data_4f9ba675e4c85452792ee273c800aed4
#
_entry.id   4f9ba675e4c85452792ee273c800aed4
#
_cell.length_a   1.000
_cell.length_b   1.000
_cell.length_c   1.000
_cell.angle_alpha   90.00
_cell.angle_beta   90.00
_cell.angle_gamma   90.00
#
_symmetry.space_group_name_H-M   'P 1'
#
loop_
_entity.id
_entity.type
_entity.pdbx_description
1 polymer ?
#
loop_
_entity_poly.entity_id
_entity_poly.type
_entity_poly.pdbx_seq_one_letter_code
_entity_poly.pdbx_strand_id
1 'polypeptide(L)'
;IALLPNYILDKTILTEDERKNILASLRAVEAVDTNDSKEKHELIQKISSLFGNSYTDWIEIDFSSWNDYKNQSEIFQILKSAILSKKKIKFEYSNSKGEQMHRKVEPLKLCSKGGAWYLYGYCDKRCDYRFFKLTRINNLIIINEDTIHTAPSKILLTKNTYNNTKYIHMKLHIQKEMAY
;
A
#
# COMPACT_ATOMS: atom_id res chain seq x y z
N ILE A 1 27.60 -8.72 -21.79
CA ILE A 1 28.46 -7.94 -20.85
C ILE A 1 28.37 -8.69 -19.54
N ALA A 2 29.41 -9.44 -19.16
CA ALA A 2 29.47 -10.12 -17.88
C ALA A 2 30.09 -9.16 -16.85
N LEU A 3 29.39 -8.94 -15.75
CA LEU A 3 29.95 -8.23 -14.59
C LEU A 3 31.04 -9.13 -13.97
N LEU A 4 32.16 -8.54 -13.62
CA LEU A 4 33.24 -9.23 -12.90
C LEU A 4 32.73 -9.79 -11.57
N PRO A 5 33.16 -10.97 -11.11
CA PRO A 5 32.63 -11.65 -9.93
C PRO A 5 32.84 -10.92 -8.58
N ASN A 6 33.33 -9.68 -8.56
CA ASN A 6 33.47 -8.82 -7.39
C ASN A 6 33.12 -7.36 -7.70
N TYR A 7 32.21 -7.12 -8.67
CA TYR A 7 31.77 -5.76 -8.94
C TYR A 7 30.91 -5.25 -7.79
N ILE A 8 31.51 -4.49 -6.91
CA ILE A 8 30.80 -3.67 -5.92
C ILE A 8 30.47 -2.36 -6.63
N LEU A 9 29.19 -1.93 -6.59
CA LEU A 9 28.81 -0.61 -7.11
C LEU A 9 29.72 0.43 -6.47
N ASP A 10 30.46 1.15 -7.29
CA ASP A 10 31.54 2.01 -6.83
C ASP A 10 31.04 2.94 -5.72
N LYS A 11 31.81 3.02 -4.63
CA LYS A 11 31.50 3.84 -3.43
C LYS A 11 31.27 5.32 -3.76
N THR A 12 31.60 5.74 -4.98
CA THR A 12 31.49 7.13 -5.45
C THR A 12 30.05 7.55 -5.82
N ILE A 13 29.11 6.61 -6.06
CA ILE A 13 27.75 6.96 -6.49
C ILE A 13 26.80 7.12 -5.30
N LEU A 14 26.94 6.28 -4.27
CA LEU A 14 26.09 6.31 -3.08
C LEU A 14 26.95 6.29 -1.81
N THR A 15 26.67 7.20 -0.91
CA THR A 15 27.26 7.20 0.42
C THR A 15 26.79 5.99 1.23
N GLU A 16 27.49 5.68 2.31
CA GLU A 16 27.13 4.57 3.19
C GLU A 16 25.73 4.74 3.80
N ASP A 17 25.37 5.97 4.19
CA ASP A 17 24.07 6.29 4.76
C ASP A 17 22.94 6.20 3.71
N GLU A 18 23.19 6.61 2.46
CA GLU A 18 22.23 6.44 1.38
C GLU A 18 21.94 4.97 1.09
N ARG A 19 22.96 4.11 1.10
CA ARG A 19 22.81 2.66 0.94
C ARG A 19 22.02 2.04 2.08
N LYS A 20 22.31 2.43 3.33
CA LYS A 20 21.52 2.00 4.51
C LYS A 20 20.05 2.39 4.40
N ASN A 21 19.79 3.64 3.99
CA ASN A 21 18.42 4.15 3.83
C ASN A 21 17.68 3.44 2.70
N ILE A 22 18.32 3.11 1.60
CA ILE A 22 17.73 2.33 0.50
C ILE A 22 17.34 0.94 1.01
N LEU A 23 18.24 0.23 1.69
CA LEU A 23 17.95 -1.11 2.22
C LEU A 23 16.85 -1.10 3.26
N ALA A 24 16.83 -0.12 4.17
CA ALA A 24 15.77 0.05 5.15
C ALA A 24 14.41 0.31 4.47
N SER A 25 14.40 1.14 3.43
CA SER A 25 13.19 1.42 2.66
C SER A 25 12.67 0.19 1.92
N LEU A 26 13.55 -0.62 1.34
CA LEU A 26 13.18 -1.87 0.67
C LEU A 26 12.60 -2.88 1.66
N ARG A 27 13.19 -3.04 2.85
CA ARG A 27 12.66 -3.90 3.91
C ARG A 27 11.30 -3.41 4.41
N ALA A 28 11.13 -2.09 4.57
CA ALA A 28 9.83 -1.51 4.93
C ALA A 28 8.74 -1.82 3.88
N VAL A 29 9.08 -1.76 2.60
CA VAL A 29 8.16 -2.10 1.51
C VAL A 29 7.88 -3.61 1.48
N GLU A 30 8.89 -4.47 1.73
CA GLU A 30 8.71 -5.91 1.84
C GLU A 30 7.74 -6.28 2.96
N ALA A 31 7.88 -5.68 4.13
CA ALA A 31 7.02 -5.92 5.27
C ALA A 31 5.55 -5.50 5.03
N VAL A 32 5.32 -4.52 4.15
CA VAL A 32 3.96 -4.07 3.76
C VAL A 32 3.31 -5.00 2.74
N ASP A 33 4.11 -5.63 1.88
CA ASP A 33 3.62 -6.51 0.82
C ASP A 33 3.65 -7.97 1.30
N THR A 34 2.55 -8.42 1.86
CA THR A 34 2.36 -9.74 2.49
C THR A 34 2.46 -10.95 1.54
N ASN A 35 2.66 -10.74 0.25
CA ASN A 35 3.09 -11.82 -0.63
C ASN A 35 4.55 -12.13 -0.37
N ASP A 36 4.77 -13.10 0.52
CA ASP A 36 6.08 -13.70 0.82
C ASP A 36 6.58 -14.46 -0.43
N SER A 37 6.93 -13.71 -1.46
CA SER A 37 7.51 -14.26 -2.67
C SER A 37 9.01 -14.40 -2.44
N LYS A 38 9.54 -15.62 -2.59
CA LYS A 38 10.99 -15.89 -2.63
C LYS A 38 11.73 -14.89 -3.52
N GLU A 39 11.10 -14.45 -4.60
CA GLU A 39 11.65 -13.48 -5.54
C GLU A 39 11.98 -12.13 -4.91
N LYS A 40 11.16 -11.64 -3.96
CA LYS A 40 11.41 -10.36 -3.27
C LYS A 40 12.57 -10.49 -2.30
N HIS A 41 12.57 -11.56 -1.52
CA HIS A 41 13.66 -11.85 -0.59
C HIS A 41 14.99 -12.00 -1.33
N GLU A 42 15.00 -12.73 -2.45
CA GLU A 42 16.16 -12.85 -3.33
C GLU A 42 16.59 -11.50 -3.90
N LEU A 43 15.65 -10.63 -4.29
CA LEU A 43 15.96 -9.29 -4.78
C LEU A 43 16.65 -8.44 -3.71
N ILE A 44 16.13 -8.44 -2.48
CA ILE A 44 16.73 -7.70 -1.36
C ILE A 44 18.09 -8.27 -1.01
N GLN A 45 18.26 -9.59 -1.02
CA GLN A 45 19.57 -10.21 -0.83
C GLN A 45 20.56 -9.80 -1.93
N LYS A 46 20.15 -9.77 -3.20
CA LYS A 46 20.97 -9.31 -4.32
C LYS A 46 21.39 -7.85 -4.14
N ILE A 47 20.46 -6.97 -3.78
CA ILE A 47 20.76 -5.55 -3.55
C ILE A 47 21.68 -5.39 -2.33
N SER A 48 21.44 -6.13 -1.25
CA SER A 48 22.32 -6.12 -0.06
C SER A 48 23.74 -6.56 -0.40
N SER A 49 23.89 -7.58 -1.23
CA SER A 49 25.22 -8.06 -1.66
C SER A 49 25.96 -7.04 -2.52
N LEU A 50 25.25 -6.26 -3.36
CA LEU A 50 25.83 -5.18 -4.15
C LEU A 50 26.35 -4.03 -3.29
N PHE A 51 25.77 -3.82 -2.12
CA PHE A 51 26.20 -2.78 -1.18
C PHE A 51 27.29 -3.25 -0.20
N GLY A 52 27.73 -4.50 -0.30
CA GLY A 52 28.71 -5.11 0.61
C GLY A 52 28.08 -5.49 1.95
N ASN A 53 28.01 -6.74 2.28
CA ASN A 53 27.33 -7.43 3.39
C ASN A 53 27.50 -6.88 4.83
N SER A 54 27.85 -5.61 5.01
CA SER A 54 28.10 -4.98 6.32
C SER A 54 26.89 -4.31 6.96
N TYR A 55 25.69 -4.54 6.43
CA TYR A 55 24.48 -3.88 6.95
C TYR A 55 23.75 -4.79 7.92
N THR A 56 24.02 -4.52 9.19
CA THR A 56 23.37 -5.14 10.34
C THR A 56 21.88 -4.88 10.35
N ASP A 57 21.12 -5.84 10.88
CA ASP A 57 19.69 -5.75 11.20
C ASP A 57 19.43 -4.72 12.30
N TRP A 58 19.49 -3.44 11.96
CA TRP A 58 19.19 -2.36 12.89
C TRP A 58 17.71 -1.95 12.87
N ILE A 59 16.94 -2.48 11.91
CA ILE A 59 15.51 -2.20 11.80
C ILE A 59 14.76 -3.52 11.58
N GLU A 60 13.81 -3.79 12.45
CA GLU A 60 12.79 -4.80 12.32
C GLU A 60 11.44 -4.11 12.29
N ILE A 61 10.61 -4.45 11.30
CA ILE A 61 9.30 -3.82 11.13
C ILE A 61 8.26 -4.92 11.20
N ASP A 62 7.46 -4.90 12.26
CA ASP A 62 6.32 -5.77 12.45
C ASP A 62 5.02 -5.02 12.11
N PHE A 63 4.34 -5.50 11.08
CA PHE A 63 3.01 -5.04 10.69
C PHE A 63 1.92 -6.06 11.05
N SER A 64 2.19 -7.01 11.93
CA SER A 64 1.26 -8.09 12.31
C SER A 64 -0.07 -7.61 12.89
N SER A 65 -0.11 -6.38 13.41
CA SER A 65 -1.35 -5.75 13.90
C SER A 65 -2.30 -5.30 12.78
N TRP A 66 -1.91 -5.42 11.53
CA TRP A 66 -2.76 -5.09 10.39
C TRP A 66 -3.63 -6.30 10.03
N ASN A 67 -4.59 -6.62 10.89
CA ASN A 67 -5.51 -7.75 10.73
C ASN A 67 -6.21 -7.77 9.36
N ASP A 68 -6.39 -8.98 8.80
CA ASP A 68 -7.01 -9.30 7.50
C ASP A 68 -6.10 -9.29 6.26
N TYR A 69 -4.87 -9.76 6.38
CA TYR A 69 -3.88 -9.70 5.30
C TYR A 69 -4.19 -10.54 4.06
N LYS A 70 -4.75 -11.74 4.18
CA LYS A 70 -4.92 -12.61 3.00
C LYS A 70 -5.84 -11.98 1.94
N ASN A 71 -7.03 -11.54 2.33
CA ASN A 71 -7.97 -10.92 1.38
C ASN A 71 -7.47 -9.55 0.87
N GLN A 72 -6.78 -8.79 1.72
CA GLN A 72 -6.22 -7.49 1.30
C GLN A 72 -5.06 -7.66 0.33
N SER A 73 -4.24 -8.70 0.48
CA SER A 73 -3.13 -8.99 -0.42
C SER A 73 -3.62 -9.29 -1.84
N GLU A 74 -4.66 -10.12 -1.99
CA GLU A 74 -5.24 -10.41 -3.31
C GLU A 74 -5.83 -9.17 -3.96
N ILE A 75 -6.64 -8.41 -3.22
CA ILE A 75 -7.22 -7.14 -3.69
C ILE A 75 -6.12 -6.16 -4.10
N PHE A 76 -5.06 -6.06 -3.30
CA PHE A 76 -3.93 -5.19 -3.60
C PHE A 76 -3.23 -5.58 -4.91
N GLN A 77 -2.98 -6.86 -5.15
CA GLN A 77 -2.34 -7.34 -6.38
C GLN A 77 -3.22 -7.14 -7.61
N ILE A 78 -4.52 -7.41 -7.50
CA ILE A 78 -5.47 -7.14 -8.59
C ILE A 78 -5.49 -5.65 -8.92
N LEU A 79 -5.56 -4.78 -7.90
CA LEU A 79 -5.56 -3.34 -8.09
C LEU A 79 -4.24 -2.84 -8.70
N LYS A 80 -3.09 -3.34 -8.24
CA LYS A 80 -1.78 -3.05 -8.82
C LYS A 80 -1.74 -3.42 -10.30
N SER A 81 -2.20 -4.62 -10.65
CA SER A 81 -2.28 -5.08 -12.04
C SER A 81 -3.18 -4.17 -12.88
N ALA A 82 -4.36 -3.82 -12.38
CA ALA A 82 -5.31 -2.95 -13.07
C ALA A 82 -4.75 -1.53 -13.32
N ILE A 83 -4.04 -0.97 -12.33
CA ILE A 83 -3.38 0.34 -12.46
C ILE A 83 -2.28 0.30 -13.51
N LEU A 84 -1.41 -0.72 -13.46
CA LEU A 84 -0.29 -0.86 -14.40
C LEU A 84 -0.76 -1.12 -15.84
N SER A 85 -1.82 -1.93 -15.99
CA SER A 85 -2.42 -2.22 -17.31
C SER A 85 -3.40 -1.14 -17.78
N LYS A 86 -3.63 -0.08 -16.99
CA LYS A 86 -4.58 1.01 -17.28
C LYS A 86 -5.99 0.52 -17.60
N LYS A 87 -6.46 -0.49 -16.89
CA LYS A 87 -7.80 -1.05 -17.05
C LYS A 87 -8.75 -0.63 -15.94
N LYS A 88 -10.03 -0.44 -16.29
CA LYS A 88 -11.10 -0.18 -15.32
C LYS A 88 -11.41 -1.43 -14.49
N ILE A 89 -12.00 -1.18 -13.35
CA ILE A 89 -12.43 -2.23 -12.40
C ILE A 89 -13.89 -2.09 -12.02
N LYS A 90 -14.49 -3.21 -11.64
CA LYS A 90 -15.80 -3.26 -10.98
C LYS A 90 -15.65 -3.97 -9.65
N PHE A 91 -16.36 -3.50 -8.64
CA PHE A 91 -16.39 -4.11 -7.30
C PHE A 91 -17.64 -3.73 -6.53
N GLU A 92 -17.91 -4.46 -5.47
CA GLU A 92 -18.89 -4.11 -4.44
C GLU A 92 -18.18 -3.34 -3.32
N TYR A 93 -18.77 -2.25 -2.90
CA TYR A 93 -18.23 -1.39 -1.86
C TYR A 93 -19.21 -1.24 -0.72
N SER A 94 -18.77 -1.62 0.50
CA SER A 94 -19.54 -1.40 1.72
C SER A 94 -19.26 0.00 2.27
N ASN A 95 -20.29 0.83 2.35
CA ASN A 95 -20.12 2.17 2.93
C ASN A 95 -20.05 2.10 4.47
N SER A 96 -19.88 3.25 5.12
CA SER A 96 -19.82 3.33 6.59
C SER A 96 -21.13 2.95 7.30
N LYS A 97 -22.24 2.86 6.57
CA LYS A 97 -23.55 2.44 7.09
C LYS A 97 -23.83 0.95 6.85
N GLY A 98 -22.88 0.21 6.25
CA GLY A 98 -23.05 -1.19 5.91
C GLY A 98 -23.79 -1.45 4.59
N GLU A 99 -24.21 -0.41 3.86
CA GLU A 99 -24.88 -0.58 2.58
C GLU A 99 -23.88 -1.00 1.51
N GLN A 100 -24.22 -2.04 0.75
CA GLN A 100 -23.41 -2.53 -0.37
C GLN A 100 -23.82 -1.81 -1.66
N MET A 101 -22.83 -1.39 -2.42
CA MET A 101 -23.02 -0.68 -3.67
C MET A 101 -22.04 -1.11 -4.73
N HIS A 102 -22.52 -1.45 -5.92
CA HIS A 102 -21.65 -1.68 -7.06
C HIS A 102 -20.98 -0.38 -7.52
N ARG A 103 -19.69 -0.48 -7.79
CA ARG A 103 -18.85 0.61 -8.28
C ARG A 103 -18.11 0.17 -9.54
N LYS A 104 -18.03 1.11 -10.50
CA LYS A 104 -17.13 1.05 -11.65
C LYS A 104 -16.17 2.21 -11.51
N VAL A 105 -14.87 1.91 -11.51
CA VAL A 105 -13.83 2.88 -11.15
C VAL A 105 -12.64 2.72 -12.09
N GLU A 106 -12.04 3.83 -12.43
CA GLU A 106 -10.70 3.89 -13.03
C GLU A 106 -9.67 3.90 -11.90
N PRO A 107 -8.93 2.82 -11.67
CA PRO A 107 -7.95 2.76 -10.60
C PRO A 107 -6.72 3.56 -11.00
N LEU A 108 -6.26 4.49 -10.15
CA LEU A 108 -5.18 5.41 -10.49
C LEU A 108 -3.96 5.26 -9.58
N LYS A 109 -4.16 5.15 -8.27
CA LYS A 109 -3.06 4.98 -7.29
C LYS A 109 -3.51 4.18 -6.07
N LEU A 110 -2.59 3.42 -5.51
CA LEU A 110 -2.72 2.87 -4.15
C LEU A 110 -2.06 3.83 -3.17
N CYS A 111 -2.74 4.11 -2.07
CA CYS A 111 -2.33 5.08 -1.06
C CYS A 111 -2.42 4.43 0.32
N SER A 112 -1.36 4.55 1.12
CA SER A 112 -1.36 4.14 2.53
C SER A 112 -1.56 5.36 3.41
N LYS A 113 -2.50 5.28 4.38
CA LYS A 113 -2.74 6.31 5.38
C LYS A 113 -3.30 5.72 6.66
N GLY A 114 -2.68 6.06 7.79
CA GLY A 114 -3.17 5.69 9.12
C GLY A 114 -3.38 4.18 9.27
N GLY A 115 -2.39 3.38 8.86
CA GLY A 115 -2.45 1.93 8.96
C GLY A 115 -3.46 1.25 8.03
N ALA A 116 -3.96 1.93 7.01
CA ALA A 116 -4.90 1.36 6.06
C ALA A 116 -4.55 1.70 4.61
N TRP A 117 -4.86 0.79 3.69
CA TRP A 117 -4.71 0.98 2.27
C TRP A 117 -5.99 1.50 1.63
N TYR A 118 -5.81 2.39 0.68
CA TYR A 118 -6.87 3.02 -0.09
C TYR A 118 -6.55 2.97 -1.58
N LEU A 119 -7.55 2.67 -2.39
CA LEU A 119 -7.53 2.95 -3.81
C LEU A 119 -7.97 4.40 -4.04
N TYR A 120 -7.15 5.17 -4.73
CA TYR A 120 -7.55 6.46 -5.32
C TYR A 120 -7.91 6.22 -6.77
N GLY A 121 -9.12 6.61 -7.17
CA GLY A 121 -9.61 6.40 -8.52
C GLY A 121 -10.78 7.30 -8.89
N TYR A 122 -11.07 7.38 -10.19
CA TYR A 122 -12.23 8.09 -10.70
C TYR A 122 -13.44 7.16 -10.73
N CYS A 123 -14.53 7.55 -10.09
CA CYS A 123 -15.74 6.77 -9.97
C CYS A 123 -16.77 7.18 -11.02
N ASP A 124 -17.07 6.31 -11.99
CA ASP A 124 -18.03 6.60 -13.08
C ASP A 124 -19.40 7.03 -12.53
N LYS A 125 -19.93 6.32 -11.51
CA LYS A 125 -21.25 6.63 -10.92
C LYS A 125 -21.33 8.01 -10.26
N ARG A 126 -20.22 8.53 -9.73
CA ARG A 126 -20.17 9.81 -9.02
C ARG A 126 -19.55 10.92 -9.87
N CYS A 127 -18.99 10.59 -11.03
CA CYS A 127 -18.24 11.50 -11.89
C CYS A 127 -17.20 12.31 -11.12
N ASP A 128 -16.48 11.66 -10.19
CA ASP A 128 -15.55 12.32 -9.27
C ASP A 128 -14.45 11.39 -8.78
N TYR A 129 -13.31 11.97 -8.38
CA TYR A 129 -12.20 11.26 -7.77
C TYR A 129 -12.51 10.90 -6.32
N ARG A 130 -12.25 9.65 -5.93
CA ARG A 130 -12.57 9.13 -4.60
C ARG A 130 -11.53 8.20 -4.05
N PHE A 131 -11.51 8.11 -2.72
CA PHE A 131 -10.78 7.10 -2.00
C PHE A 131 -11.72 5.94 -1.62
N PHE A 132 -11.25 4.72 -1.86
CA PHE A 132 -11.95 3.50 -1.46
C PHE A 132 -11.02 2.71 -0.53
N LYS A 133 -11.42 2.46 0.71
CA LYS A 133 -10.67 1.66 1.65
C LYS A 133 -10.66 0.21 1.16
N LEU A 134 -9.48 -0.43 1.06
CA LEU A 134 -9.36 -1.78 0.50
C LEU A 134 -10.19 -2.81 1.28
N THR A 135 -10.22 -2.69 2.62
CA THR A 135 -11.02 -3.58 3.49
C THR A 135 -12.54 -3.54 3.25
N ARG A 136 -13.03 -2.62 2.43
CA ARG A 136 -14.45 -2.47 2.09
C ARG A 136 -14.76 -2.84 0.65
N ILE A 137 -13.77 -3.34 -0.08
CA ILE A 137 -13.89 -3.78 -1.47
C ILE A 137 -14.14 -5.30 -1.45
N ASN A 138 -15.18 -5.73 -2.15
CA ASN A 138 -15.50 -7.14 -2.35
C ASN A 138 -15.76 -7.40 -3.84
N ASN A 139 -15.64 -8.65 -4.27
CA ASN A 139 -15.96 -9.08 -5.64
C ASN A 139 -15.30 -8.20 -6.72
N LEU A 140 -13.98 -7.95 -6.53
CA LEU A 140 -13.19 -7.12 -7.41
C LEU A 140 -12.85 -7.85 -8.71
N ILE A 141 -13.18 -7.23 -9.84
CA ILE A 141 -12.83 -7.73 -11.17
C ILE A 141 -12.24 -6.61 -12.04
N ILE A 142 -11.26 -6.96 -12.86
CA ILE A 142 -10.75 -6.09 -13.93
C ILE A 142 -11.65 -6.27 -15.14
N ILE A 143 -12.04 -5.17 -15.78
CA ILE A 143 -12.83 -5.19 -17.00
C ILE A 143 -12.00 -4.72 -18.18
N ASN A 144 -12.33 -5.18 -19.39
CA ASN A 144 -11.60 -4.82 -20.60
C ASN A 144 -12.03 -3.44 -21.13
N GLU A 145 -11.91 -2.42 -20.28
CA GLU A 145 -12.12 -1.02 -20.63
C GLU A 145 -10.92 -0.21 -20.15
N ASP A 146 -10.42 0.67 -21.00
CA ASP A 146 -9.25 1.49 -20.69
C ASP A 146 -9.60 2.67 -19.76
N THR A 147 -8.64 3.09 -18.94
CA THR A 147 -8.76 4.30 -18.12
C THR A 147 -8.51 5.53 -18.98
N ILE A 148 -9.26 6.59 -18.75
CA ILE A 148 -9.15 7.87 -19.47
C ILE A 148 -8.52 8.93 -18.55
N HIS A 149 -8.86 8.89 -17.26
CA HIS A 149 -8.41 9.88 -16.30
C HIS A 149 -6.99 9.58 -15.79
N THR A 150 -6.29 10.62 -15.38
CA THR A 150 -4.95 10.54 -14.80
C THR A 150 -4.97 11.01 -13.35
N ALA A 151 -4.11 10.44 -12.52
CA ALA A 151 -3.96 10.92 -11.15
C ALA A 151 -3.24 12.27 -11.13
N PRO A 152 -3.65 13.21 -10.29
CA PRO A 152 -2.90 14.46 -10.09
C PRO A 152 -1.50 14.14 -9.55
N SER A 153 -0.53 15.00 -9.84
CA SER A 153 0.86 14.85 -9.38
C SER A 153 0.96 14.76 -7.86
N LYS A 154 0.10 15.47 -7.14
CA LYS A 154 0.03 15.44 -5.67
C LYS A 154 -1.39 15.13 -5.21
N ILE A 155 -1.54 13.99 -4.52
CA ILE A 155 -2.81 13.61 -3.90
C ILE A 155 -2.77 14.06 -2.44
N LEU A 156 -3.70 14.94 -2.06
CA LEU A 156 -3.83 15.38 -0.67
C LEU A 156 -4.57 14.31 0.13
N LEU A 157 -3.82 13.44 0.81
CA LEU A 157 -4.36 12.43 1.71
C LEU A 157 -4.99 13.02 2.98
N THR A 158 -4.79 14.32 3.22
CA THR A 158 -5.20 15.04 4.44
C THR A 158 -6.52 15.79 4.34
N LYS A 159 -7.25 15.75 3.21
CA LYS A 159 -8.62 16.25 3.22
C LYS A 159 -9.44 15.41 4.19
N ASN A 160 -9.48 15.87 5.43
CA ASN A 160 -10.47 15.45 6.41
C ASN A 160 -11.84 15.82 5.86
N THR A 161 -12.52 14.85 5.24
CA THR A 161 -13.95 14.94 4.93
C THR A 161 -14.80 14.81 6.21
N TYR A 162 -14.22 15.17 7.36
CA TYR A 162 -14.86 15.10 8.67
C TYR A 162 -15.45 16.44 9.09
N ASN A 163 -15.90 17.27 8.14
CA ASN A 163 -16.56 18.53 8.49
C ASN A 163 -17.96 18.38 9.10
N ASN A 164 -18.40 17.15 9.41
CA ASN A 164 -19.68 16.92 10.11
C ASN A 164 -19.63 15.69 11.03
N THR A 165 -18.56 15.49 11.79
CA THR A 165 -18.58 14.49 12.86
C THR A 165 -19.28 15.08 14.09
N LYS A 166 -20.48 14.58 14.37
CA LYS A 166 -21.04 14.68 15.72
C LYS A 166 -20.10 13.90 16.64
N TYR A 167 -19.45 14.58 17.54
CA TYR A 167 -18.66 13.95 18.58
C TYR A 167 -19.61 13.21 19.53
N ILE A 168 -19.35 11.94 19.76
CA ILE A 168 -20.05 11.16 20.78
C ILE A 168 -19.11 11.15 21.99
N HIS A 169 -19.57 11.72 23.09
CA HIS A 169 -18.86 11.60 24.37
C HIS A 169 -19.09 10.18 24.92
N MET A 170 -18.04 9.38 24.97
CA MET A 170 -18.06 8.06 25.57
C MET A 170 -17.27 8.10 26.89
N LYS A 171 -17.88 7.67 27.99
CA LYS A 171 -17.20 7.51 29.28
C LYS A 171 -16.92 6.03 29.48
N LEU A 172 -15.65 5.65 29.43
CA LEU A 172 -15.21 4.28 29.66
C LEU A 172 -14.81 4.15 31.14
N HIS A 173 -15.44 3.19 31.83
CA HIS A 173 -14.98 2.74 33.14
C HIS A 173 -14.10 1.51 32.97
N ILE A 174 -12.80 1.67 33.18
CA ILE A 174 -11.82 0.59 33.07
C ILE A 174 -11.41 0.20 34.51
N GLN A 175 -11.47 -1.08 34.85
CA GLN A 175 -10.94 -1.58 36.09
C GLN A 175 -9.42 -1.37 36.13
N LYS A 176 -8.90 -1.08 37.33
CA LYS A 176 -7.50 -0.66 37.52
C LYS A 176 -6.49 -1.70 37.01
N GLU A 177 -6.86 -2.97 37.03
CA GLU A 177 -6.05 -4.10 36.55
C GLU A 177 -5.94 -4.18 35.02
N MET A 178 -6.79 -3.44 34.29
CA MET A 178 -6.84 -3.42 32.81
C MET A 178 -6.34 -2.10 32.22
N ALA A 179 -5.85 -1.20 33.06
CA ALA A 179 -5.37 0.11 32.63
C ALA A 179 -3.84 0.09 32.44
N TYR A 180 -3.37 -0.61 31.37
CA TYR A 180 -2.01 -0.54 30.86
C TYR A 180 -1.99 0.08 29.49
#